data_c94125ab89a2c38475df5e09e4c17dcf
#
_entry.id   c94125ab89a2c38475df5e09e4c17dcf
#
_cell.length_a   1.000
_cell.length_b   1.000
_cell.length_c   1.000
_cell.angle_alpha   90.00
_cell.angle_beta   90.00
_cell.angle_gamma   90.00
#
_symmetry.space_group_name_H-M   'P 1'
#
loop_
_entity.id
_entity.type
_entity.pdbx_description
1 polymer ?
#
loop_
_entity_poly.entity_id
_entity_poly.type
_entity_poly.pdbx_seq_one_letter_code
_entity_poly.pdbx_strand_id
1 'polypeptide(L)'
;GNTPCFGYAHSMELMAKCVKAVLDSLRLKKYVLIGHSMGGYVSLAFADLYPDHLRGLCLYHSTGYADTEEKKRDRLRAINLVKTNKTVYTKTTIQNLFATKNLKYLREEVAFAGNIAKQTSKQSIIAALHGMRDRPARDLLLGWVQYPVMMVIGELDNVLPYEQLLEQSEMIRDKSILYLEHDGHFGFLESPRQSNKALRRFLRKCFR
;
A
#
# COMPACT_ATOMS: atom_id res chain seq x y z
N GLY A 1 12.77 5.49 -3.28
CA GLY A 1 13.10 6.76 -3.90
C GLY A 1 14.28 7.44 -3.22
N ASN A 2 14.39 8.74 -3.39
CA ASN A 2 15.50 9.53 -2.88
C ASN A 2 15.28 10.08 -1.46
N THR A 3 14.15 9.78 -0.83
CA THR A 3 13.89 10.19 0.55
C THR A 3 14.86 9.48 1.49
N PRO A 4 15.61 10.21 2.33
CA PRO A 4 16.59 9.61 3.24
C PRO A 4 15.89 8.76 4.32
N CYS A 5 16.65 7.84 4.91
CA CYS A 5 16.18 7.05 6.04
C CYS A 5 16.28 7.88 7.33
N PHE A 6 15.18 8.02 8.05
CA PHE A 6 15.11 8.73 9.32
C PHE A 6 14.93 7.72 10.47
N GLY A 7 16.02 7.36 11.12
CA GLY A 7 15.98 6.53 12.30
C GLY A 7 15.73 5.04 12.06
N TYR A 8 15.43 4.33 13.16
CA TYR A 8 15.36 2.88 13.22
C TYR A 8 14.03 2.31 12.69
N ALA A 9 12.93 3.03 12.86
CA ALA A 9 11.60 2.63 12.41
C ALA A 9 10.89 3.80 11.72
N HIS A 10 10.30 3.53 10.56
CA HIS A 10 9.44 4.47 9.86
C HIS A 10 7.98 4.12 10.18
N SER A 11 7.43 4.72 11.24
CA SER A 11 6.00 4.54 11.53
C SER A 11 5.13 5.10 10.40
N MET A 12 3.91 4.61 10.28
CA MET A 12 2.97 5.09 9.27
C MET A 12 2.64 6.57 9.49
N GLU A 13 2.60 7.01 10.75
CA GLU A 13 2.38 8.39 11.14
C GLU A 13 3.56 9.30 10.73
N LEU A 14 4.80 8.86 10.92
CA LEU A 14 5.97 9.59 10.45
C LEU A 14 5.94 9.78 8.94
N MET A 15 5.64 8.72 8.19
CA MET A 15 5.51 8.79 6.74
C MET A 15 4.34 9.67 6.30
N ALA A 16 3.20 9.62 7.01
CA ALA A 16 2.05 10.50 6.76
C ALA A 16 2.41 11.98 6.97
N LYS A 17 3.18 12.30 8.03
CA LYS A 17 3.70 13.67 8.25
C LYS A 17 4.64 14.12 7.13
N CYS A 18 5.48 13.24 6.60
CA CYS A 18 6.32 13.55 5.43
C CYS A 18 5.46 13.85 4.18
N VAL A 19 4.42 13.07 3.92
CA VAL A 19 3.47 13.34 2.84
C VAL A 19 2.79 14.70 3.05
N LYS A 20 2.34 14.99 4.28
CA LYS A 20 1.71 16.30 4.63
C LYS A 20 2.66 17.46 4.35
N ALA A 21 3.93 17.37 4.76
CA ALA A 21 4.92 18.41 4.53
C ALA A 21 5.13 18.69 3.02
N VAL A 22 5.14 17.65 2.17
CA VAL A 22 5.19 17.82 0.71
C VAL A 22 3.96 18.54 0.18
N LEU A 23 2.76 18.12 0.61
CA LEU A 23 1.51 18.72 0.17
C LEU A 23 1.39 20.19 0.62
N ASP A 24 1.88 20.52 1.81
CA ASP A 24 1.93 21.89 2.32
C ASP A 24 2.91 22.75 1.52
N SER A 25 4.09 22.22 1.20
CA SER A 25 5.06 22.93 0.36
C SER A 25 4.52 23.25 -1.05
N LEU A 26 3.64 22.38 -1.55
CA LEU A 26 2.91 22.57 -2.81
C LEU A 26 1.64 23.42 -2.65
N ARG A 27 1.33 23.91 -1.44
CA ARG A 27 0.14 24.70 -1.08
C ARG A 27 -1.19 24.00 -1.45
N LEU A 28 -1.20 22.67 -1.46
CA LEU A 28 -2.40 21.89 -1.72
C LEU A 28 -3.21 21.76 -0.43
N LYS A 29 -4.52 22.04 -0.51
CA LYS A 29 -5.42 22.01 0.64
C LYS A 29 -6.34 20.80 0.69
N LYS A 30 -6.75 20.29 -0.48
CA LYS A 30 -7.66 19.17 -0.63
C LYS A 30 -7.14 18.22 -1.71
N TYR A 31 -7.12 16.94 -1.42
CA TYR A 31 -6.57 15.92 -2.32
C TYR A 31 -7.22 14.54 -2.12
N VAL A 32 -6.98 13.67 -3.06
CA VAL A 32 -7.26 12.24 -2.97
C VAL A 32 -5.94 11.51 -2.76
N LEU A 33 -5.89 10.60 -1.79
CA LEU A 33 -4.74 9.71 -1.61
C LEU A 33 -5.02 8.35 -2.24
N ILE A 34 -4.06 7.87 -3.03
CA ILE A 34 -4.06 6.52 -3.58
C ILE A 34 -2.84 5.81 -3.01
N GLY A 35 -3.05 4.94 -2.05
CA GLY A 35 -1.99 4.23 -1.35
C GLY A 35 -1.92 2.76 -1.73
N HIS A 36 -0.82 2.34 -2.37
CA HIS A 36 -0.56 0.94 -2.67
C HIS A 36 0.16 0.26 -1.50
N SER A 37 -0.36 -0.89 -1.06
CA SER A 37 0.27 -1.72 -0.03
C SER A 37 0.62 -0.90 1.24
N MET A 38 1.88 -0.79 1.63
CA MET A 38 2.34 0.08 2.72
C MET A 38 1.88 1.54 2.54
N GLY A 39 1.80 2.03 1.32
CA GLY A 39 1.25 3.36 1.03
C GLY A 39 -0.20 3.53 1.47
N GLY A 40 -0.99 2.46 1.46
CA GLY A 40 -2.35 2.47 2.03
C GLY A 40 -2.34 2.60 3.55
N TYR A 41 -1.41 1.93 4.26
CA TYR A 41 -1.24 2.11 5.71
C TYR A 41 -0.87 3.57 6.05
N VAL A 42 0.02 4.15 5.25
CA VAL A 42 0.40 5.57 5.37
C VAL A 42 -0.79 6.48 5.10
N SER A 43 -1.60 6.17 4.08
CA SER A 43 -2.80 6.94 3.74
C SER A 43 -3.86 6.87 4.83
N LEU A 44 -4.02 5.73 5.50
CA LEU A 44 -4.90 5.60 6.66
C LEU A 44 -4.38 6.38 7.87
N ALA A 45 -3.07 6.33 8.14
CA ALA A 45 -2.47 7.18 9.17
C ALA A 45 -2.63 8.67 8.85
N PHE A 46 -2.56 9.03 7.58
CA PHE A 46 -2.83 10.40 7.11
C PHE A 46 -4.29 10.78 7.32
N ALA A 47 -5.23 9.89 7.00
CA ALA A 47 -6.67 10.11 7.20
C ALA A 47 -7.03 10.32 8.68
N ASP A 48 -6.35 9.59 9.57
CA ASP A 48 -6.48 9.70 11.02
C ASP A 48 -5.96 11.06 11.55
N LEU A 49 -4.77 11.48 11.08
CA LEU A 49 -4.12 12.71 11.52
C LEU A 49 -4.69 13.99 10.89
N TYR A 50 -5.19 13.91 9.65
CA TYR A 50 -5.56 15.06 8.83
C TYR A 50 -6.88 14.83 8.07
N PRO A 51 -7.99 14.49 8.74
CA PRO A 51 -9.23 14.06 8.09
C PRO A 51 -9.82 15.14 7.16
N ASP A 52 -9.71 16.40 7.54
CA ASP A 52 -10.31 17.52 6.80
C ASP A 52 -9.64 17.83 5.46
N HIS A 53 -8.48 17.23 5.19
CA HIS A 53 -7.74 17.47 3.95
C HIS A 53 -8.13 16.54 2.81
N LEU A 54 -8.84 15.45 3.09
CA LEU A 54 -9.15 14.43 2.09
C LEU A 54 -10.49 14.67 1.39
N ARG A 55 -10.50 14.41 0.09
CA ARG A 55 -11.70 14.28 -0.75
C ARG A 55 -11.97 12.84 -1.18
N GLY A 56 -11.04 11.96 -0.92
CA GLY A 56 -11.16 10.53 -1.21
C GLY A 56 -9.91 9.76 -0.80
N LEU A 57 -10.09 8.47 -0.57
CA LEU A 57 -9.05 7.55 -0.16
C LEU A 57 -9.13 6.28 -1.02
N CYS A 58 -8.03 5.86 -1.61
CA CYS A 58 -7.95 4.58 -2.29
C CYS A 58 -6.92 3.67 -1.59
N LEU A 59 -7.40 2.54 -1.10
CA LEU A 59 -6.58 1.43 -0.62
C LEU A 59 -6.34 0.47 -1.79
N TYR A 60 -5.17 0.58 -2.39
CA TYR A 60 -4.77 -0.23 -3.52
C TYR A 60 -3.95 -1.42 -3.02
N HIS A 61 -4.52 -2.63 -3.04
CA HIS A 61 -3.93 -3.82 -2.41
C HIS A 61 -3.42 -3.52 -1.00
N SER A 62 -4.31 -3.01 -0.16
CA SER A 62 -3.97 -2.59 1.20
C SER A 62 -5.13 -2.85 2.16
N THR A 63 -4.86 -2.78 3.45
CA THR A 63 -5.82 -3.07 4.52
C THR A 63 -5.70 -2.07 5.66
N GLY A 64 -6.79 -1.88 6.43
CA GLY A 64 -6.80 -1.12 7.67
C GLY A 64 -6.39 -1.94 8.90
N TYR A 65 -6.31 -3.25 8.79
CA TYR A 65 -5.98 -4.11 9.93
C TYR A 65 -4.50 -4.00 10.35
N ALA A 66 -4.24 -4.16 11.64
CA ALA A 66 -2.89 -4.36 12.16
C ALA A 66 -2.31 -5.71 11.68
N ASP A 67 -0.98 -5.87 11.75
CA ASP A 67 -0.37 -7.17 11.54
C ASP A 67 -0.76 -8.13 12.68
N THR A 68 -1.13 -9.36 12.32
CA THR A 68 -1.30 -10.46 13.28
C THR A 68 0.05 -10.83 13.91
N GLU A 69 0.04 -11.56 15.01
CA GLU A 69 1.29 -12.01 15.66
C GLU A 69 2.15 -12.88 14.73
N GLU A 70 1.52 -13.65 13.85
CA GLU A 70 2.24 -14.40 12.81
C GLU A 70 2.91 -13.45 11.81
N LYS A 71 2.16 -12.47 11.28
CA LYS A 71 2.68 -11.47 10.34
C LYS A 71 3.80 -10.64 10.96
N LYS A 72 3.72 -10.30 12.25
CA LYS A 72 4.80 -9.62 12.99
C LYS A 72 6.07 -10.47 13.05
N ARG A 73 5.94 -11.79 13.30
CA ARG A 73 7.08 -12.73 13.24
C ARG A 73 7.67 -12.79 11.83
N ASP A 74 6.84 -12.79 10.80
CA ASP A 74 7.31 -12.75 9.40
C ASP A 74 8.09 -11.47 9.09
N ARG A 75 7.65 -10.31 9.62
CA ARG A 75 8.42 -9.06 9.49
C ARG A 75 9.80 -9.17 10.14
N LEU A 76 9.90 -9.81 11.32
CA LEU A 76 11.19 -10.03 11.98
C LEU A 76 12.10 -10.98 11.18
N ARG A 77 11.54 -12.06 10.62
CA ARG A 77 12.28 -12.95 9.70
C ARG A 77 12.79 -12.20 8.47
N ALA A 78 11.92 -11.36 7.88
CA ALA A 78 12.28 -10.51 6.77
C ALA A 78 13.41 -9.53 7.11
N ILE A 79 13.36 -8.87 8.28
CA ILE A 79 14.42 -7.98 8.77
C ILE A 79 15.76 -8.72 8.87
N ASN A 80 15.76 -9.93 9.44
CA ASN A 80 16.97 -10.74 9.56
C ASN A 80 17.52 -11.13 8.17
N LEU A 81 16.65 -11.51 7.24
CA LEU A 81 17.06 -11.80 5.86
C LEU A 81 17.63 -10.55 5.15
N VAL A 82 17.04 -9.38 5.35
CA VAL A 82 17.58 -8.12 4.80
C VAL A 82 18.97 -7.81 5.36
N LYS A 83 19.19 -8.04 6.66
CA LYS A 83 20.50 -7.85 7.33
C LYS A 83 21.57 -8.74 6.71
N THR A 84 21.26 -9.99 6.46
CA THR A 84 22.20 -11.00 5.96
C THR A 84 22.33 -10.98 4.43
N ASN A 85 21.19 -10.97 3.72
CA ASN A 85 21.14 -11.01 2.26
C ASN A 85 20.00 -10.21 1.66
N LYS A 86 20.20 -8.88 1.54
CA LYS A 86 19.23 -7.97 0.91
C LYS A 86 18.84 -8.40 -0.51
N THR A 87 19.79 -8.92 -1.28
CA THR A 87 19.57 -9.28 -2.69
C THR A 87 18.55 -10.43 -2.80
N VAL A 88 18.70 -11.46 -1.98
CA VAL A 88 17.73 -12.57 -1.91
C VAL A 88 16.38 -12.05 -1.45
N TYR A 89 16.33 -11.27 -0.38
CA TYR A 89 15.08 -10.69 0.11
C TYR A 89 14.34 -9.91 -0.98
N THR A 90 15.02 -8.96 -1.65
CA THR A 90 14.37 -8.13 -2.66
C THR A 90 13.89 -8.94 -3.86
N LYS A 91 14.69 -9.91 -4.33
CA LYS A 91 14.32 -10.77 -5.45
C LYS A 91 13.07 -11.61 -5.13
N THR A 92 13.07 -12.30 -4.00
CA THR A 92 11.93 -13.16 -3.61
C THR A 92 10.69 -12.35 -3.31
N THR A 93 10.82 -11.21 -2.62
CA THR A 93 9.69 -10.34 -2.32
C THR A 93 9.05 -9.82 -3.60
N ILE A 94 9.83 -9.28 -4.56
CA ILE A 94 9.27 -8.75 -5.80
C ILE A 94 8.54 -9.83 -6.59
N GLN A 95 9.09 -11.02 -6.71
CA GLN A 95 8.40 -12.13 -7.39
C GLN A 95 7.07 -12.49 -6.71
N ASN A 96 7.04 -12.50 -5.37
CA ASN A 96 5.83 -12.82 -4.60
C ASN A 96 4.73 -11.76 -4.70
N LEU A 97 5.04 -10.54 -5.14
CA LEU A 97 4.05 -9.48 -5.33
C LEU A 97 3.26 -9.61 -6.65
N PHE A 98 3.68 -10.45 -7.58
CA PHE A 98 2.92 -10.78 -8.79
C PHE A 98 2.14 -12.07 -8.59
N ALA A 99 1.01 -12.21 -9.27
CA ALA A 99 0.37 -13.52 -9.39
C ALA A 99 1.34 -14.51 -10.07
N THR A 100 1.53 -15.68 -9.46
CA THR A 100 2.53 -16.66 -9.92
C THR A 100 2.37 -16.99 -11.41
N LYS A 101 1.12 -17.13 -11.88
CA LYS A 101 0.82 -17.40 -13.29
C LYS A 101 1.24 -16.29 -14.24
N ASN A 102 1.34 -15.04 -13.76
CA ASN A 102 1.65 -13.86 -14.57
C ASN A 102 3.16 -13.63 -14.74
N LEU A 103 4.01 -14.18 -13.86
CA LEU A 103 5.47 -13.97 -13.87
C LEU A 103 6.13 -14.25 -15.21
N LYS A 104 5.64 -15.25 -15.95
CA LYS A 104 6.20 -15.63 -17.26
C LYS A 104 5.88 -14.63 -18.37
N TYR A 105 4.79 -13.86 -18.21
CA TYR A 105 4.33 -12.88 -19.20
C TYR A 105 4.78 -11.44 -18.87
N LEU A 106 5.03 -11.13 -17.60
CA LEU A 106 5.32 -9.79 -17.09
C LEU A 106 6.80 -9.63 -16.70
N ARG A 107 7.69 -10.16 -17.55
CA ARG A 107 9.14 -10.15 -17.25
C ARG A 107 9.72 -8.73 -17.15
N GLU A 108 9.24 -7.81 -17.97
CA GLU A 108 9.68 -6.40 -17.98
C GLU A 108 9.20 -5.67 -16.72
N GLU A 109 7.95 -5.87 -16.31
CA GLU A 109 7.37 -5.30 -15.10
C GLU A 109 8.05 -5.84 -13.83
N VAL A 110 8.35 -7.14 -13.80
CA VAL A 110 9.12 -7.77 -12.71
C VAL A 110 10.53 -7.18 -12.64
N ALA A 111 11.20 -7.01 -13.79
CA ALA A 111 12.52 -6.39 -13.86
C ALA A 111 12.48 -4.93 -13.42
N PHE A 112 11.48 -4.17 -13.86
CA PHE A 112 11.25 -2.77 -13.46
C PHE A 112 11.11 -2.64 -11.95
N ALA A 113 10.19 -3.40 -11.34
CA ALA A 113 9.97 -3.40 -9.89
C ALA A 113 11.24 -3.86 -9.13
N GLY A 114 11.94 -4.88 -9.64
CA GLY A 114 13.18 -5.37 -9.09
C GLY A 114 14.31 -4.33 -9.09
N ASN A 115 14.42 -3.53 -10.15
CA ASN A 115 15.41 -2.46 -10.24
C ASN A 115 15.16 -1.35 -9.22
N ILE A 116 13.92 -0.97 -8.99
CA ILE A 116 13.54 -0.01 -7.93
C ILE A 116 13.90 -0.59 -6.55
N ALA A 117 13.55 -1.85 -6.29
CA ALA A 117 13.83 -2.50 -5.01
C ALA A 117 15.34 -2.61 -4.70
N LYS A 118 16.18 -2.87 -5.72
CA LYS A 118 17.64 -2.92 -5.58
C LYS A 118 18.23 -1.59 -5.12
N GLN A 119 17.68 -0.46 -5.57
CA GLN A 119 18.15 0.89 -5.22
C GLN A 119 17.78 1.28 -3.78
N THR A 120 16.75 0.66 -3.20
CA THR A 120 16.33 0.96 -1.82
C THR A 120 17.40 0.51 -0.82
N SER A 121 17.81 1.38 0.10
CA SER A 121 18.84 1.06 1.10
C SER A 121 18.38 -0.04 2.07
N LYS A 122 19.32 -0.81 2.58
CA LYS A 122 19.07 -1.85 3.60
C LYS A 122 18.39 -1.25 4.83
N GLN A 123 18.83 -0.09 5.28
CA GLN A 123 18.26 0.63 6.43
C GLN A 123 16.83 1.05 6.18
N SER A 124 16.52 1.60 5.00
CA SER A 124 15.14 2.00 4.65
C SER A 124 14.18 0.82 4.62
N ILE A 125 14.61 -0.33 4.11
CA ILE A 125 13.79 -1.55 4.10
C ILE A 125 13.50 -2.01 5.54
N ILE A 126 14.53 -2.07 6.39
CA ILE A 126 14.41 -2.48 7.79
C ILE A 126 13.49 -1.51 8.55
N ALA A 127 13.69 -0.21 8.40
CA ALA A 127 12.88 0.81 9.07
C ALA A 127 11.40 0.74 8.63
N ALA A 128 11.12 0.49 7.35
CA ALA A 128 9.77 0.29 6.86
C ALA A 128 9.13 -1.00 7.41
N LEU A 129 9.89 -2.10 7.48
CA LEU A 129 9.41 -3.37 8.06
C LEU A 129 9.05 -3.20 9.54
N HIS A 130 9.84 -2.48 10.32
CA HIS A 130 9.49 -2.14 11.71
C HIS A 130 8.21 -1.31 11.78
N GLY A 131 8.09 -0.26 10.98
CA GLY A 131 6.89 0.58 10.96
C GLY A 131 5.62 -0.18 10.56
N MET A 132 5.72 -1.09 9.59
CA MET A 132 4.59 -1.95 9.21
C MET A 132 4.22 -2.93 10.32
N ARG A 133 5.22 -3.55 10.99
CA ARG A 133 5.00 -4.49 12.09
C ARG A 133 4.23 -3.85 13.25
N ASP A 134 4.58 -2.63 13.59
CA ASP A 134 4.12 -1.97 14.80
C ASP A 134 2.92 -1.03 14.55
N ARG A 135 2.38 -1.00 13.31
CA ARG A 135 1.25 -0.14 13.00
C ARG A 135 -0.01 -0.56 13.76
N PRO A 136 -0.77 0.38 14.31
CA PRO A 136 -2.08 0.09 14.87
C PRO A 136 -3.10 -0.22 13.77
N ALA A 137 -4.19 -0.89 14.15
CA ALA A 137 -5.36 -1.05 13.29
C ALA A 137 -6.05 0.29 13.05
N ARG A 138 -6.54 0.50 11.80
CA ARG A 138 -7.30 1.67 11.37
C ARG A 138 -8.48 1.29 10.47
N ASP A 139 -8.92 0.05 10.56
CA ASP A 139 -10.06 -0.48 9.81
C ASP A 139 -11.36 0.28 10.13
N LEU A 140 -11.58 0.64 11.38
CA LEU A 140 -12.77 1.39 11.80
C LEU A 140 -12.90 2.76 11.09
N LEU A 141 -11.79 3.40 10.70
CA LEU A 141 -11.84 4.65 9.94
C LEU A 141 -12.65 4.53 8.65
N LEU A 142 -12.63 3.37 8.01
CA LEU A 142 -13.33 3.13 6.74
C LEU A 142 -14.84 3.29 6.86
N GLY A 143 -15.41 3.02 8.02
CA GLY A 143 -16.82 3.23 8.31
C GLY A 143 -17.20 4.67 8.72
N TRP A 144 -16.21 5.48 9.12
CA TRP A 144 -16.47 6.81 9.68
C TRP A 144 -16.17 7.98 8.73
N VAL A 145 -15.29 7.77 7.74
CA VAL A 145 -14.93 8.84 6.79
C VAL A 145 -16.12 9.29 5.95
N GLN A 146 -16.20 10.60 5.69
CA GLN A 146 -17.32 11.24 4.99
C GLN A 146 -17.05 11.46 3.49
N TYR A 147 -15.96 10.94 2.97
CA TYR A 147 -15.57 11.03 1.57
C TYR A 147 -15.54 9.62 0.93
N PRO A 148 -15.62 9.53 -0.40
CA PRO A 148 -15.56 8.25 -1.09
C PRO A 148 -14.28 7.47 -0.79
N VAL A 149 -14.44 6.16 -0.58
CA VAL A 149 -13.32 5.23 -0.42
C VAL A 149 -13.34 4.20 -1.54
N MET A 150 -12.19 3.95 -2.12
CA MET A 150 -12.00 2.89 -3.10
C MET A 150 -11.09 1.79 -2.53
N MET A 151 -11.46 0.54 -2.77
CA MET A 151 -10.53 -0.59 -2.60
C MET A 151 -10.26 -1.25 -3.94
N VAL A 152 -8.99 -1.59 -4.18
CA VAL A 152 -8.55 -2.45 -5.28
C VAL A 152 -8.04 -3.74 -4.68
N ILE A 153 -8.63 -4.84 -5.10
CA ILE A 153 -8.45 -6.17 -4.50
C ILE A 153 -8.06 -7.15 -5.59
N GLY A 154 -6.91 -7.80 -5.45
CA GLY A 154 -6.45 -8.88 -6.33
C GLY A 154 -6.80 -10.25 -5.74
N GLU A 155 -7.43 -11.11 -6.54
CA GLU A 155 -7.82 -12.44 -6.09
C GLU A 155 -6.62 -13.35 -5.83
N LEU A 156 -5.54 -13.15 -6.59
CA LEU A 156 -4.30 -13.93 -6.49
C LEU A 156 -3.21 -13.20 -5.70
N ASP A 157 -3.60 -12.30 -4.80
CA ASP A 157 -2.67 -11.56 -3.96
C ASP A 157 -2.06 -12.48 -2.90
N ASN A 158 -0.75 -12.77 -3.03
CA ASN A 158 -0.01 -13.63 -2.09
C ASN A 158 0.34 -12.92 -0.76
N VAL A 159 0.01 -11.62 -0.63
CA VAL A 159 0.38 -10.80 0.55
C VAL A 159 -0.82 -10.57 1.46
N LEU A 160 -1.97 -10.28 0.86
CA LEU A 160 -3.21 -9.97 1.58
C LEU A 160 -4.30 -10.98 1.21
N PRO A 161 -4.93 -11.64 2.21
CA PRO A 161 -6.02 -12.58 1.96
C PRO A 161 -7.20 -11.88 1.28
N TYR A 162 -7.65 -12.44 0.16
CA TYR A 162 -8.74 -11.91 -0.65
C TYR A 162 -10.03 -11.74 0.16
N GLU A 163 -10.43 -12.79 0.88
CA GLU A 163 -11.64 -12.82 1.70
C GLU A 163 -11.64 -11.74 2.78
N GLN A 164 -10.49 -11.52 3.42
CA GLN A 164 -10.34 -10.48 4.43
C GLN A 164 -10.54 -9.07 3.86
N LEU A 165 -10.09 -8.83 2.63
CA LEU A 165 -10.28 -7.54 1.97
C LEU A 165 -11.72 -7.36 1.51
N LEU A 166 -12.41 -8.43 1.09
CA LEU A 166 -13.84 -8.40 0.79
C LEU A 166 -14.64 -8.01 2.04
N GLU A 167 -14.43 -8.71 3.14
CA GLU A 167 -15.07 -8.42 4.42
C GLU A 167 -14.83 -6.96 4.84
N GLN A 168 -13.59 -6.50 4.77
CA GLN A 168 -13.26 -5.11 5.10
C GLN A 168 -13.96 -4.10 4.19
N SER A 169 -14.18 -4.43 2.92
CA SER A 169 -14.86 -3.54 1.99
C SER A 169 -16.31 -3.25 2.38
N GLU A 170 -16.94 -4.15 3.13
CA GLU A 170 -18.33 -3.96 3.61
C GLU A 170 -18.45 -2.89 4.70
N MET A 171 -17.34 -2.53 5.37
CA MET A 171 -17.30 -1.45 6.35
C MET A 171 -17.42 -0.06 5.71
N ILE A 172 -17.17 0.06 4.41
CA ILE A 172 -17.11 1.34 3.69
C ILE A 172 -18.52 1.80 3.31
N ARG A 173 -18.94 2.98 3.73
CA ARG A 173 -20.26 3.55 3.45
C ARG A 173 -20.40 4.00 2.00
N ASP A 174 -19.48 4.83 1.50
CA ASP A 174 -19.45 5.31 0.11
C ASP A 174 -18.34 4.60 -0.65
N LYS A 175 -18.57 3.31 -0.95
CA LYS A 175 -17.57 2.44 -1.53
C LYS A 175 -17.49 2.48 -3.06
N SER A 176 -16.30 2.25 -3.56
CA SER A 176 -15.99 1.88 -4.93
C SER A 176 -15.03 0.69 -4.89
N ILE A 177 -15.37 -0.41 -5.54
CA ILE A 177 -14.52 -1.60 -5.50
C ILE A 177 -14.08 -1.96 -6.91
N LEU A 178 -12.80 -2.29 -7.07
CA LEU A 178 -12.25 -2.94 -8.24
C LEU A 178 -11.72 -4.32 -7.86
N TYR A 179 -12.34 -5.34 -8.40
CA TYR A 179 -11.85 -6.72 -8.29
C TYR A 179 -10.98 -7.04 -9.50
N LEU A 180 -9.81 -7.62 -9.25
CA LEU A 180 -8.85 -8.05 -10.25
C LEU A 180 -8.66 -9.57 -10.10
N GLU A 181 -9.49 -10.35 -10.81
CA GLU A 181 -9.59 -11.81 -10.70
C GLU A 181 -8.30 -12.56 -11.06
N HIS A 182 -7.40 -11.91 -11.79
CA HIS A 182 -6.22 -12.56 -12.34
C HIS A 182 -4.90 -11.97 -11.83
N ASP A 183 -4.97 -11.01 -10.92
CA ASP A 183 -3.82 -10.23 -10.47
C ASP A 183 -3.41 -10.57 -9.04
N GLY A 184 -2.12 -10.42 -8.78
CA GLY A 184 -1.53 -10.47 -7.46
C GLY A 184 -1.57 -9.11 -6.78
N HIS A 185 -0.46 -8.75 -6.12
CA HIS A 185 -0.34 -7.52 -5.33
C HIS A 185 0.04 -6.27 -6.17
N PHE A 186 0.41 -6.45 -7.44
CA PHE A 186 0.81 -5.37 -8.36
C PHE A 186 -0.21 -5.13 -9.47
N GLY A 187 -1.50 -5.10 -9.14
CA GLY A 187 -2.58 -4.95 -10.12
C GLY A 187 -2.43 -3.76 -11.08
N PHE A 188 -1.72 -2.69 -10.69
CA PHE A 188 -1.42 -1.57 -11.60
C PHE A 188 -0.35 -1.90 -12.65
N LEU A 189 0.46 -2.95 -12.45
CA LEU A 189 1.38 -3.51 -13.45
C LEU A 189 0.76 -4.70 -14.19
N GLU A 190 -0.03 -5.51 -13.49
CA GLU A 190 -0.65 -6.72 -14.04
C GLU A 190 -1.86 -6.38 -14.93
N SER A 191 -2.71 -5.43 -14.50
CA SER A 191 -3.91 -4.97 -15.23
C SER A 191 -4.00 -3.44 -15.33
N PRO A 192 -3.02 -2.76 -15.98
CA PRO A 192 -2.93 -1.30 -15.98
C PRO A 192 -4.14 -0.61 -16.62
N ARG A 193 -4.77 -1.23 -17.64
CA ARG A 193 -5.95 -0.64 -18.30
C ARG A 193 -7.17 -0.61 -17.38
N GLN A 194 -7.45 -1.71 -16.66
CA GLN A 194 -8.56 -1.81 -15.72
C GLN A 194 -8.33 -0.87 -14.53
N SER A 195 -7.14 -0.88 -13.95
CA SER A 195 -6.71 -0.02 -12.86
C SER A 195 -6.88 1.45 -13.19
N ASN A 196 -6.33 1.91 -14.31
CA ASN A 196 -6.43 3.31 -14.73
C ASN A 196 -7.87 3.75 -15.01
N LYS A 197 -8.71 2.89 -15.62
CA LYS A 197 -10.12 3.18 -15.88
C LYS A 197 -10.89 3.36 -14.56
N ALA A 198 -10.69 2.47 -13.60
CA ALA A 198 -11.36 2.52 -12.31
C ALA A 198 -10.90 3.72 -11.47
N LEU A 199 -9.59 3.99 -11.41
CA LEU A 199 -9.03 5.14 -10.71
C LEU A 199 -9.54 6.47 -11.28
N ARG A 200 -9.61 6.62 -12.61
CA ARG A 200 -10.18 7.83 -13.25
C ARG A 200 -11.65 8.02 -12.89
N ARG A 201 -12.45 6.94 -12.84
CA ARG A 201 -13.85 7.00 -12.42
C ARG A 201 -13.97 7.42 -10.95
N PHE A 202 -13.14 6.84 -10.09
CA PHE A 202 -13.09 7.18 -8.67
C PHE A 202 -12.72 8.66 -8.45
N LEU A 203 -11.66 9.14 -9.09
CA LEU A 203 -11.26 10.54 -9.00
C LEU A 203 -12.38 11.51 -9.42
N ARG A 204 -13.12 11.22 -10.51
CA ARG A 204 -14.28 12.02 -10.90
C ARG A 204 -15.37 12.05 -9.83
N LYS A 205 -15.56 10.96 -9.07
CA LYS A 205 -16.50 10.90 -7.95
C LYS A 205 -16.05 11.81 -6.78
N CYS A 206 -14.76 11.82 -6.46
CA CYS A 206 -14.20 12.60 -5.36
C CYS A 206 -14.22 14.12 -5.59
N PHE A 207 -14.31 14.58 -6.85
CA PHE A 207 -14.26 16.00 -7.21
C PHE A 207 -15.61 16.53 -7.75
N ARG A 208 -16.68 15.78 -7.60
CA ARG A 208 -18.06 16.26 -7.76
C ARG A 208 -18.53 16.92 -6.48
#